data_3637fd75ac2cdc6e363d81412cfc386e
#
_entry.id   3637fd75ac2cdc6e363d81412cfc386e
#
_cell.length_a   1.000
_cell.length_b   1.000
_cell.length_c   1.000
_cell.angle_alpha   90.00
_cell.angle_beta   90.00
_cell.angle_gamma   90.00
#
_symmetry.space_group_name_H-M   'P 1'
#
loop_
_entity.id
_entity.type
_entity.pdbx_description
1 polymer ?
#
loop_
_entity_poly.entity_id
_entity_poly.type
_entity_poly.pdbx_seq_one_letter_code
_entity_poly.pdbx_strand_id
1 'polypeptide(L)'
;ADMRGFLPAIVRDIGPRDGIERMLAVQMATTHIALMRQGGRMANADQLPQFEAHERAYNKLARTYTAQVEALRKHRNGGKQTVTVQHVNVEDGGQAIVGNVQTGGRGTYEK
;
A
#
# COMPACT_ATOMS: atom_id res chain seq x y z
N ALA A 1 13.68 0.54 -22.41
CA ALA A 1 12.81 1.69 -22.31
C ALA A 1 13.45 2.75 -21.45
N ASP A 2 13.23 3.97 -21.82
CA ASP A 2 13.82 5.08 -21.10
C ASP A 2 12.96 5.36 -19.90
N MET A 3 13.50 5.13 -18.72
CA MET A 3 12.78 5.33 -17.48
C MET A 3 12.90 6.74 -16.96
N ARG A 4 13.69 7.57 -17.58
CA ARG A 4 13.93 8.90 -17.04
C ARG A 4 12.69 9.78 -17.06
N GLY A 5 11.89 9.66 -18.10
CA GLY A 5 10.64 10.41 -18.15
C GLY A 5 9.52 9.77 -17.36
N PHE A 6 9.59 8.46 -17.19
CA PHE A 6 8.54 7.72 -16.50
C PHE A 6 8.52 8.00 -15.02
N LEU A 7 9.69 8.01 -14.37
CA LEU A 7 9.74 8.23 -12.94
C LEU A 7 9.23 9.63 -12.55
N PRO A 8 9.68 10.71 -13.21
CA PRO A 8 9.13 12.02 -12.86
C PRO A 8 7.63 12.12 -13.12
N ALA A 9 7.14 11.42 -14.13
CA ALA A 9 5.70 11.45 -14.42
C ALA A 9 4.90 10.81 -13.28
N ILE A 10 5.39 9.68 -12.77
CA ILE A 10 4.72 9.01 -11.66
C ILE A 10 4.75 9.91 -10.42
N VAL A 11 5.90 10.51 -10.14
CA VAL A 11 6.01 11.40 -8.98
C VAL A 11 5.02 12.54 -9.10
N ARG A 12 4.90 13.10 -10.30
CA ARG A 12 3.97 14.20 -10.54
C ARG A 12 2.53 13.75 -10.34
N ASP A 13 2.20 12.55 -10.78
CA ASP A 13 0.85 12.03 -10.64
C ASP A 13 0.48 11.79 -9.18
N ILE A 14 1.45 11.41 -8.36
CA ILE A 14 1.20 11.24 -6.93
C ILE A 14 0.93 12.58 -6.28
N GLY A 15 1.51 13.64 -6.80
CA GLY A 15 1.25 14.99 -6.33
C GLY A 15 1.77 15.26 -4.93
N PRO A 16 3.09 15.13 -4.72
CA PRO A 16 3.62 15.36 -3.38
C PRO A 16 3.45 16.79 -2.94
N ARG A 17 3.05 16.98 -1.70
CA ARG A 17 2.74 18.30 -1.17
C ARG A 17 3.82 18.84 -0.24
N ASP A 18 4.77 18.04 0.17
CA ASP A 18 5.88 18.50 1.00
C ASP A 18 7.09 17.59 0.77
N GLY A 19 8.18 17.85 1.49
CA GLY A 19 9.41 17.10 1.27
C GLY A 19 9.30 15.63 1.59
N ILE A 20 8.56 15.29 2.63
CA ILE A 20 8.38 13.89 3.01
C ILE A 20 7.57 13.17 1.94
N GLU A 21 6.52 13.80 1.46
CA GLU A 21 5.72 13.21 0.39
C GLU A 21 6.54 13.07 -0.88
N ARG A 22 7.45 14.00 -1.13
CA ARG A 22 8.29 13.90 -2.32
C ARG A 22 9.22 12.71 -2.22
N MET A 23 9.82 12.49 -1.04
CA MET A 23 10.67 11.33 -0.87
C MET A 23 9.89 10.03 -0.99
N LEU A 24 8.70 9.98 -0.40
CA LEU A 24 7.85 8.81 -0.54
C LEU A 24 7.43 8.58 -2.00
N ALA A 25 7.10 9.65 -2.69
CA ALA A 25 6.68 9.53 -4.08
C ALA A 25 7.80 8.96 -4.96
N VAL A 26 9.03 9.39 -4.72
CA VAL A 26 10.17 8.86 -5.47
C VAL A 26 10.38 7.39 -5.13
N GLN A 27 10.26 7.03 -3.87
CA GLN A 27 10.39 5.63 -3.46
C GLN A 27 9.29 4.78 -4.08
N MET A 28 8.06 5.27 -4.09
CA MET A 28 6.95 4.55 -4.70
C MET A 28 7.17 4.35 -6.18
N ALA A 29 7.62 5.39 -6.87
CA ALA A 29 7.89 5.29 -8.30
C ALA A 29 9.02 4.30 -8.58
N THR A 30 10.08 4.34 -7.79
CA THR A 30 11.21 3.45 -7.95
C THR A 30 10.80 2.00 -7.70
N THR A 31 10.02 1.77 -6.64
CA THR A 31 9.54 0.44 -6.32
C THR A 31 8.63 -0.09 -7.43
N HIS A 32 7.77 0.76 -7.95
CA HIS A 32 6.87 0.35 -9.01
C HIS A 32 7.65 -0.06 -10.27
N ILE A 33 8.67 0.71 -10.64
CA ILE A 33 9.48 0.38 -11.79
C ILE A 33 10.20 -0.95 -11.57
N ALA A 34 10.74 -1.16 -10.37
CA ALA A 34 11.41 -2.43 -10.06
C ALA A 34 10.43 -3.59 -10.12
N LEU A 35 9.20 -3.37 -9.66
CA LEU A 35 8.15 -4.38 -9.70
C LEU A 35 7.85 -4.77 -11.16
N MET A 36 7.72 -3.79 -12.01
CA MET A 36 7.44 -4.05 -13.41
C MET A 36 8.58 -4.83 -14.07
N ARG A 37 9.82 -4.50 -13.72
CA ARG A 37 10.97 -5.24 -14.23
C ARG A 37 10.95 -6.70 -13.77
N GLN A 38 10.64 -6.91 -12.50
CA GLN A 38 10.56 -8.28 -11.99
C GLN A 38 9.42 -9.05 -12.65
N GLY A 39 8.31 -8.39 -12.92
CA GLY A 39 7.21 -9.02 -13.65
C GLY A 39 7.66 -9.48 -15.03
N GLY A 40 8.45 -8.64 -15.72
CA GLY A 40 8.97 -9.02 -17.03
C GLY A 40 9.93 -10.19 -16.95
N ARG A 41 10.81 -10.20 -15.95
CA ARG A 41 11.76 -11.30 -15.76
C ARG A 41 11.04 -12.60 -15.44
N MET A 42 10.01 -12.51 -14.61
CA MET A 42 9.21 -13.65 -14.26
C MET A 42 8.53 -14.23 -15.50
N ALA A 43 7.97 -13.36 -16.32
CA ALA A 43 7.27 -13.80 -17.53
C ALA A 43 8.21 -14.44 -18.55
N ASN A 44 9.49 -14.03 -18.54
CA ASN A 44 10.46 -14.54 -19.50
C ASN A 44 11.39 -15.62 -18.94
N ALA A 45 11.14 -16.08 -17.73
CA ALA A 45 11.99 -17.10 -17.12
C ALA A 45 11.79 -18.43 -17.81
N ASP A 46 12.90 -19.08 -18.18
CA ASP A 46 12.84 -20.35 -18.83
C ASP A 46 12.88 -21.53 -17.90
N GLN A 47 13.35 -21.31 -16.69
CA GLN A 47 13.53 -22.40 -15.76
C GLN A 47 12.85 -22.08 -14.46
N LEU A 48 12.37 -23.10 -13.79
CA LEU A 48 11.61 -22.93 -12.58
C LEU A 48 12.37 -22.20 -11.48
N PRO A 49 13.65 -22.52 -11.19
CA PRO A 49 14.33 -21.77 -10.13
C PRO A 49 14.41 -20.28 -10.41
N GLN A 50 14.59 -19.90 -11.67
CA GLN A 50 14.63 -18.49 -12.04
C GLN A 50 13.25 -17.86 -11.85
N PHE A 51 12.22 -18.56 -12.27
CA PHE A 51 10.86 -18.04 -12.11
C PHE A 51 10.57 -17.83 -10.63
N GLU A 52 10.92 -18.79 -9.79
CA GLU A 52 10.63 -18.69 -8.37
C GLU A 52 11.39 -17.54 -7.71
N ALA A 53 12.64 -17.32 -8.13
CA ALA A 53 13.41 -16.22 -7.57
C ALA A 53 12.79 -14.89 -7.95
N HIS A 54 12.38 -14.74 -9.19
CA HIS A 54 11.77 -13.48 -9.63
C HIS A 54 10.38 -13.30 -9.05
N GLU A 55 9.66 -14.38 -8.82
CA GLU A 55 8.35 -14.30 -8.20
C GLU A 55 8.46 -13.85 -6.75
N ARG A 56 9.44 -14.35 -6.01
CA ARG A 56 9.66 -13.90 -4.65
C ARG A 56 10.01 -12.42 -4.60
N ALA A 57 10.87 -11.98 -5.51
CA ALA A 57 11.25 -10.57 -5.57
C ALA A 57 10.04 -9.70 -5.93
N TYR A 58 9.24 -10.17 -6.87
CA TYR A 58 8.03 -9.45 -7.27
C TYR A 58 7.09 -9.28 -6.08
N ASN A 59 6.87 -10.35 -5.33
CA ASN A 59 5.95 -10.29 -4.20
C ASN A 59 6.48 -9.40 -3.07
N LYS A 60 7.79 -9.39 -2.85
CA LYS A 60 8.38 -8.50 -1.86
C LYS A 60 8.19 -7.05 -2.27
N LEU A 61 8.44 -6.74 -3.53
CA LEU A 61 8.28 -5.38 -4.01
C LEU A 61 6.83 -4.93 -3.96
N ALA A 62 5.91 -5.84 -4.25
CA ALA A 62 4.48 -5.52 -4.19
C ALA A 62 4.08 -5.16 -2.76
N ARG A 63 4.57 -5.90 -1.77
CA ARG A 63 4.28 -5.59 -0.38
C ARG A 63 4.92 -4.29 0.05
N THR A 64 6.15 -4.04 -0.41
CA THR A 64 6.83 -2.78 -0.11
C THR A 64 6.04 -1.61 -0.69
N TYR A 65 5.57 -1.76 -1.92
CA TYR A 65 4.79 -0.70 -2.54
C TYR A 65 3.52 -0.40 -1.74
N THR A 66 2.82 -1.44 -1.31
CA THR A 66 1.61 -1.28 -0.52
C THR A 66 1.91 -0.55 0.79
N ALA A 67 3.04 -0.89 1.43
CA ALA A 67 3.44 -0.21 2.66
C ALA A 67 3.76 1.27 2.40
N GLN A 68 4.37 1.56 1.27
CA GLN A 68 4.69 2.95 0.91
C GLN A 68 3.43 3.76 0.66
N VAL A 69 2.45 3.18 -0.01
CA VAL A 69 1.17 3.84 -0.25
C VAL A 69 0.48 4.13 1.09
N GLU A 70 0.52 3.17 2.00
CA GLU A 70 -0.07 3.36 3.32
C GLU A 70 0.67 4.45 4.09
N ALA A 71 1.99 4.49 3.99
CA ALA A 71 2.78 5.52 4.66
C ALA A 71 2.39 6.91 4.14
N LEU A 72 2.20 7.02 2.83
CA LEU A 72 1.79 8.29 2.25
C LEU A 72 0.40 8.68 2.74
N ARG A 73 -0.52 7.73 2.76
CA ARG A 73 -1.88 8.01 3.22
C ARG A 73 -1.87 8.49 4.67
N LYS A 74 -1.10 7.82 5.52
CA LYS A 74 -1.01 8.21 6.92
C LYS A 74 -0.40 9.59 7.07
N HIS A 75 0.63 9.87 6.31
CA HIS A 75 1.27 11.18 6.37
C HIS A 75 0.29 12.27 5.96
N ARG A 76 -0.50 12.01 4.93
CA ARG A 76 -1.47 12.99 4.43
C ARG A 76 -2.59 13.23 5.42
N ASN A 77 -2.87 12.24 6.26
CA ASN A 77 -3.88 12.41 7.29
C ASN A 77 -3.30 12.95 8.59
N GLY A 78 -2.05 13.40 8.58
CA GLY A 78 -1.43 13.96 9.76
C GLY A 78 -1.25 12.95 10.87
N GLY A 79 -1.09 11.68 10.50
CA GLY A 79 -0.95 10.63 11.48
C GLY A 79 -2.24 10.18 12.11
N LYS A 80 -3.36 10.78 11.75
CA LYS A 80 -4.61 10.37 12.31
C LYS A 80 -5.12 9.17 11.60
N GLN A 81 -5.50 8.20 12.39
CA GLN A 81 -6.12 7.07 11.81
C GLN A 81 -7.57 7.34 11.84
N THR A 82 -8.15 7.49 10.73
CA THR A 82 -9.58 7.64 10.68
C THR A 82 -10.15 6.28 10.69
N VAL A 83 -10.60 5.88 11.82
CA VAL A 83 -11.28 4.63 11.90
C VAL A 83 -12.72 4.95 11.72
N THR A 84 -13.22 4.62 10.61
CA THR A 84 -14.63 4.73 10.40
C THR A 84 -15.21 3.52 10.99
N VAL A 85 -15.73 3.66 12.13
CA VAL A 85 -16.37 2.57 12.72
C VAL A 85 -17.73 2.52 12.18
N GLN A 86 -17.99 1.56 11.40
CA GLN A 86 -19.26 1.36 11.00
C GLN A 86 -19.93 0.71 12.06
N HIS A 87 -20.84 1.25 12.61
CA HIS A 87 -21.59 0.64 13.60
C HIS A 87 -22.50 -0.30 13.01
N VAL A 88 -22.13 -1.45 13.04
CA VAL A 88 -23.01 -2.42 12.63
C VAL A 88 -23.91 -2.61 13.76
N ASN A 89 -25.10 -2.39 13.59
CA ASN A 89 -25.95 -2.57 14.59
C ASN A 89 -26.22 -3.89 14.78
N VAL A 90 -25.65 -4.43 15.61
CA VAL A 90 -25.85 -5.70 15.77
C VAL A 90 -26.96 -6.00 16.49
N GLU A 91 -27.55 -5.10 16.93
CA GLU A 91 -28.61 -5.48 17.71
C GLU A 91 -29.58 -6.08 17.02
N ASP A 92 -29.64 -5.96 15.98
CA ASP A 92 -30.59 -6.57 15.33
C ASP A 92 -30.36 -7.85 15.34
N GLY A 93 -30.04 -8.23 16.05
CA GLY A 93 -29.84 -9.36 15.98
C GLY A 93 -28.75 -9.59 15.53
N GLY A 94 -28.34 -9.03 15.39
CA GLY A 94 -27.43 -9.19 14.98
C GLY A 94 -26.51 -9.20 15.77
N GLN A 95 -26.00 -9.15 15.97
CA GLN A 95 -25.11 -9.02 16.55
C GLN A 95 -24.08 -8.85 15.97
N ALA A 96 -23.78 -8.20 15.62
CA ALA A 96 -22.89 -7.94 15.00
C ALA A 96 -21.78 -7.85 15.67
N ILE A 97 -21.16 -8.18 15.58
CA ILE A 97 -20.17 -8.08 16.14
C ILE A 97 -19.28 -7.39 15.68
N VAL A 98 -19.14 -6.67 15.85
CA VAL A 98 -18.37 -5.93 15.41
C VAL A 98 -17.13 -6.09 15.73
N GLY A 99 -16.68 -6.24 15.53
CA GLY A 99 -15.53 -6.37 15.82
C GLY A 99 -14.72 -5.47 16.13
N ASN A 100 -14.83 -5.02 16.44
CA ASN A 100 -14.27 -4.36 16.56
C ASN A 100 -13.76 -4.11 17.43
N VAL A 101 -13.87 -3.87 17.97
CA VAL A 101 -13.88 -3.37 18.39
C VAL A 101 -13.05 -2.98 18.89
N GLN A 102 -12.81 -2.49 19.00
CA GLN A 102 -12.53 -1.95 18.92
C GLN A 102 -11.91 -1.73 19.52
N THR A 103 -11.59 -1.57 19.94
CA THR A 103 -11.53 -1.28 20.03
C THR A 103 -11.16 -0.94 20.58
N GLY A 104 -10.93 -0.76 21.24
CA GLY A 104 -11.01 -0.51 21.20
C GLY A 104 -11.20 -0.10 21.61
N GLY A 105 -11.23 0.27 22.05
CA GLY A 105 -11.83 0.45 21.74
C GLY A 105 -12.31 0.81 22.18
N ARG A 106 -12.43 1.07 22.45
CA ARG A 106 -13.31 1.30 22.08
C ARG A 106 -13.78 1.33 22.45
N GLY A 107 -13.72 1.37 23.06
CA GLY A 107 -14.52 1.21 22.55
C GLY A 107 -15.16 1.54 22.97
N THR A 108 -15.18 1.61 23.27
CA THR A 108 -16.11 1.71 22.82
C THR A 108 -16.68 1.94 22.99
N TYR A 109 -16.59 1.80 23.13
CA TYR A 109 -17.43 1.93 22.46
C TYR A 109 -18.13 2.15 22.95
N GLU A 110 -18.08 2.10 23.12
CA GLU A 110 -18.90 2.19 22.83
C GLU A 110 -19.43 2.19 23.23
N LYS A 111 -19.39 2.13 23.82
CA LYS A 111 -20.05 2.02 23.46
C LYS A 111 -20.40 2.14 23.42
#